data_36537c1c81631fb8dd45278fa4e8b3b1
#
_entry.id   36537c1c81631fb8dd45278fa4e8b3b1
#
_cell.length_a   1.000
_cell.length_b   1.000
_cell.length_c   1.000
_cell.angle_alpha   90.00
_cell.angle_beta   90.00
_cell.angle_gamma   90.00
#
_symmetry.space_group_name_H-M   'P 1'
#
loop_
_entity.id
_entity.type
_entity.pdbx_description
1 polymer ?
#
loop_
_entity_poly.entity_id
_entity_poly.type
_entity_poly.pdbx_seq_one_letter_code
_entity_poly.pdbx_strand_id
1 'polypeptide(L)'
;ELMRLNNNNEIPGLKALPDEQTIAMRIGINTGAALLGVVGTTGEITAIGDTVNTASRLQNAAPLNGIIISHDTFRHVRGLFRVRALEPLALKGKAEPVAVYLVEKARPHAFRLATRGFEDLDTRMIGRGEELEQLQADYMEGLNEQNPRMVTIIGEAGVGKSRLLYEFSSWLELQNHLTAAFKIRATQQTSSVPGLLIRQLLTTQLEIRESDPAEVIIARLAHGLEKAPGSEVPLNNRALILGTWAGFDLPDDNGFIGLIGARQLRDRGMIHLAELLSASAAEVPLALLLEDLQWADEQSLDAIEFIQRACAHVPLFTICVARPGFLERRPDWPSLCSTMLELRPLNENESRTLIQEILQRAQQIPEALCSLIIQRSEGNPFYIEELIKMLIEEGVIQIREQEWLIDATRLEMLPIPATLTGVLQARLDSLPANEKLTLQRASILGRIFWDRAVAQLGKTEDRPEQDERVQMPLKGLRNRRLIYRREKPAFEGTNEFIFVHVL
;
A
#
# COMPACT_ATOMS: atom_id res chain seq x y z
N GLU A 1 18.30 -9.52 -12.82
CA GLU A 1 18.55 -9.81 -14.24
C GLU A 1 20.03 -10.17 -14.46
N LEU A 2 20.99 -9.31 -14.12
CA LEU A 2 22.46 -9.60 -14.28
C LEU A 2 22.91 -10.87 -13.57
N MET A 3 22.44 -11.13 -12.33
CA MET A 3 22.74 -12.39 -11.62
C MET A 3 22.14 -13.61 -12.31
N ARG A 4 20.92 -13.48 -12.86
CA ARG A 4 20.27 -14.56 -13.62
C ARG A 4 21.02 -14.87 -14.91
N LEU A 5 21.44 -13.83 -15.64
CA LEU A 5 22.27 -13.95 -16.84
C LEU A 5 23.65 -14.59 -16.53
N ASN A 6 24.23 -14.24 -15.38
CA ASN A 6 25.49 -14.83 -14.91
C ASN A 6 25.32 -16.32 -14.56
N ASN A 7 24.26 -16.68 -13.84
CA ASN A 7 23.99 -18.07 -13.47
C ASN A 7 23.61 -18.95 -14.67
N ASN A 8 23.08 -18.36 -15.74
CA ASN A 8 22.70 -19.06 -16.96
C ASN A 8 23.80 -19.04 -18.04
N ASN A 9 25.00 -18.49 -17.77
CA ASN A 9 26.06 -18.29 -18.75
C ASN A 9 25.63 -17.49 -20.02
N GLU A 10 24.67 -16.59 -19.87
CA GLU A 10 24.08 -15.82 -20.98
C GLU A 10 24.75 -14.47 -21.22
N ILE A 11 25.80 -14.10 -20.47
CA ILE A 11 26.51 -12.83 -20.64
C ILE A 11 27.46 -12.92 -21.82
N PRO A 12 27.29 -12.11 -22.88
CA PRO A 12 28.21 -12.10 -24.00
C PRO A 12 29.66 -11.73 -23.55
N GLY A 13 30.65 -12.53 -23.93
CA GLY A 13 32.04 -12.31 -23.57
C GLY A 13 32.51 -13.08 -22.32
N LEU A 14 31.64 -13.63 -21.48
CA LEU A 14 32.05 -14.45 -20.35
C LEU A 14 32.43 -15.90 -20.75
N LYS A 15 32.02 -16.35 -21.91
CA LYS A 15 32.39 -17.69 -22.45
C LYS A 15 33.92 -17.91 -22.66
N ALA A 16 34.70 -16.86 -22.46
CA ALA A 16 36.17 -16.92 -22.58
C ALA A 16 36.91 -17.08 -21.23
N LEU A 17 36.18 -17.13 -20.11
CA LEU A 17 36.77 -17.33 -18.78
C LEU A 17 36.73 -18.82 -18.40
N PRO A 18 37.75 -19.32 -17.66
CA PRO A 18 37.76 -20.69 -17.16
C PRO A 18 36.53 -20.99 -16.31
N ASP A 19 36.05 -22.23 -16.34
CA ASP A 19 34.77 -22.74 -15.83
C ASP A 19 34.37 -22.42 -14.36
N GLU A 20 35.14 -21.69 -13.59
CA GLU A 20 34.89 -21.34 -12.18
C GLU A 20 34.79 -19.84 -11.88
N GLN A 21 34.86 -18.94 -12.86
CA GLN A 21 34.81 -17.50 -12.60
C GLN A 21 33.40 -16.91 -12.86
N THR A 22 32.64 -16.76 -11.81
CA THR A 22 31.40 -15.99 -11.83
C THR A 22 31.66 -14.50 -11.54
N ILE A 23 30.99 -13.60 -12.26
CA ILE A 23 31.06 -12.16 -11.94
C ILE A 23 30.32 -11.90 -10.64
N ALA A 24 31.03 -11.41 -9.62
CA ALA A 24 30.45 -10.97 -8.37
C ALA A 24 30.33 -9.44 -8.36
N MET A 25 29.17 -8.93 -8.00
CA MET A 25 28.88 -7.50 -7.96
C MET A 25 28.49 -7.06 -6.54
N ARG A 26 28.79 -5.79 -6.23
CA ARG A 26 28.31 -5.09 -5.03
C ARG A 26 27.63 -3.82 -5.45
N ILE A 27 26.45 -3.55 -4.93
CA ILE A 27 25.67 -2.37 -5.28
C ILE A 27 25.33 -1.60 -4.00
N GLY A 28 25.64 -0.29 -4.01
CA GLY A 28 25.24 0.67 -2.98
C GLY A 28 24.33 1.73 -3.60
N ILE A 29 23.16 1.94 -3.04
CA ILE A 29 22.20 2.94 -3.53
C ILE A 29 21.90 3.94 -2.42
N ASN A 30 22.03 5.23 -2.75
CA ASN A 30 21.65 6.31 -1.86
C ASN A 30 20.85 7.37 -2.62
N THR A 31 19.85 7.94 -1.97
CA THR A 31 19.00 9.00 -2.51
C THR A 31 19.30 10.32 -1.80
N GLY A 32 19.43 11.40 -2.56
CA GLY A 32 19.68 12.74 -2.01
C GLY A 32 20.11 13.72 -3.11
N ALA A 33 20.34 14.97 -2.72
CA ALA A 33 20.80 16.02 -3.62
C ALA A 33 22.21 15.71 -4.15
N ALA A 34 22.45 15.90 -5.45
CA ALA A 34 23.74 15.78 -6.10
C ALA A 34 23.94 16.93 -7.09
N LEU A 35 25.17 17.42 -7.20
CA LEU A 35 25.56 18.39 -8.22
C LEU A 35 25.94 17.64 -9.49
N LEU A 36 25.34 17.98 -10.61
CA LEU A 36 25.74 17.48 -11.93
C LEU A 36 26.72 18.47 -12.53
N GLY A 37 27.92 18.00 -12.88
CA GLY A 37 28.96 18.79 -13.48
C GLY A 37 29.66 18.05 -14.60
N VAL A 38 30.22 18.78 -15.55
CA VAL A 38 31.10 18.23 -16.60
C VAL A 38 32.48 18.12 -16.01
N VAL A 39 33.05 16.91 -15.98
CA VAL A 39 34.39 16.64 -15.46
C VAL A 39 35.29 16.20 -16.60
N GLY A 40 36.44 16.87 -16.72
CA GLY A 40 37.46 16.55 -17.72
C GLY A 40 37.22 17.11 -19.13
N THR A 41 38.10 16.77 -20.06
CA THR A 41 38.07 17.23 -21.47
C THR A 41 37.15 16.39 -22.36
N THR A 42 36.58 15.31 -21.83
CA THR A 42 35.73 14.37 -22.57
C THR A 42 34.25 14.73 -22.54
N GLY A 43 33.83 15.78 -21.77
CA GLY A 43 32.44 16.24 -21.72
C GLY A 43 31.49 15.29 -20.96
N GLU A 44 32.02 14.35 -20.19
CA GLU A 44 31.18 13.42 -19.40
C GLU A 44 30.54 14.13 -18.21
N ILE A 45 29.21 13.94 -18.07
CA ILE A 45 28.44 14.46 -16.95
C ILE A 45 28.64 13.53 -15.76
N THR A 46 29.21 14.05 -14.69
CA THR A 46 29.41 13.30 -13.43
C THR A 46 28.61 13.92 -12.31
N ALA A 47 28.00 13.09 -11.48
CA ALA A 47 27.35 13.53 -10.24
C ALA A 47 28.41 13.63 -9.12
N ILE A 48 28.39 14.76 -8.40
CA ILE A 48 29.32 15.05 -7.31
C ILE A 48 28.52 15.45 -6.07
N GLY A 49 28.97 15.01 -4.89
CA GLY A 49 28.38 15.41 -3.63
C GLY A 49 28.37 14.30 -2.58
N ASP A 50 27.87 14.63 -1.39
CA ASP A 50 27.80 13.70 -0.25
C ASP A 50 26.91 12.47 -0.56
N THR A 51 25.88 12.67 -1.37
CA THR A 51 24.99 11.59 -1.83
C THR A 51 25.73 10.51 -2.60
N VAL A 52 26.61 10.90 -3.52
CA VAL A 52 27.43 9.98 -4.33
C VAL A 52 28.47 9.28 -3.46
N ASN A 53 29.13 10.03 -2.58
CA ASN A 53 30.12 9.47 -1.66
C ASN A 53 29.49 8.44 -0.70
N THR A 54 28.27 8.70 -0.24
CA THR A 54 27.53 7.77 0.59
C THR A 54 27.18 6.50 -0.20
N ALA A 55 26.69 6.60 -1.44
CA ALA A 55 26.42 5.44 -2.29
C ALA A 55 27.65 4.57 -2.52
N SER A 56 28.82 5.18 -2.80
CA SER A 56 30.09 4.46 -2.96
C SER A 56 30.50 3.71 -1.69
N ARG A 57 30.30 4.29 -0.52
CA ARG A 57 30.58 3.62 0.77
C ARG A 57 29.64 2.47 1.07
N LEU A 58 28.35 2.61 0.72
CA LEU A 58 27.38 1.53 0.81
C LEU A 58 27.76 0.37 -0.11
N GLN A 59 28.24 0.66 -1.32
CA GLN A 59 28.74 -0.35 -2.25
C GLN A 59 29.91 -1.15 -1.63
N ASN A 60 30.86 -0.46 -0.99
CA ASN A 60 32.00 -1.12 -0.35
C ASN A 60 31.59 -2.00 0.84
N ALA A 61 30.52 -1.62 1.56
CA ALA A 61 29.98 -2.38 2.68
C ALA A 61 29.05 -3.52 2.24
N ALA A 62 28.61 -3.54 1.00
CA ALA A 62 27.70 -4.56 0.49
C ALA A 62 28.39 -5.94 0.43
N PRO A 63 27.68 -7.04 0.80
CA PRO A 63 28.16 -8.39 0.57
C PRO A 63 28.31 -8.66 -0.93
N LEU A 64 29.08 -9.65 -1.29
CA LEU A 64 29.17 -10.11 -2.68
C LEU A 64 27.78 -10.50 -3.18
N ASN A 65 27.44 -10.02 -4.36
CA ASN A 65 26.12 -10.18 -4.98
C ASN A 65 24.94 -9.56 -4.18
N GLY A 66 25.26 -8.63 -3.26
CA GLY A 66 24.28 -7.92 -2.44
C GLY A 66 24.06 -6.47 -2.89
N ILE A 67 22.88 -5.96 -2.55
CA ILE A 67 22.47 -4.57 -2.74
C ILE A 67 22.21 -3.97 -1.36
N ILE A 68 22.98 -2.96 -0.97
CA ILE A 68 22.71 -2.17 0.23
C ILE A 68 22.12 -0.83 -0.17
N ILE A 69 21.05 -0.42 0.53
CA ILE A 69 20.40 0.86 0.35
C ILE A 69 20.45 1.67 1.65
N SER A 70 20.53 3.01 1.54
CA SER A 70 20.40 3.91 2.68
C SER A 70 18.95 3.99 3.17
N HIS A 71 18.75 4.58 4.35
CA HIS A 71 17.39 4.87 4.87
C HIS A 71 16.60 5.77 3.93
N ASP A 72 17.22 6.77 3.33
CA ASP A 72 16.56 7.66 2.38
C ASP A 72 16.10 6.90 1.13
N THR A 73 16.93 5.99 0.60
CA THR A 73 16.50 5.12 -0.51
C THR A 73 15.41 4.14 -0.07
N PHE A 74 15.53 3.56 1.12
CA PHE A 74 14.52 2.65 1.66
C PHE A 74 13.14 3.31 1.72
N ARG A 75 13.05 4.57 2.16
CA ARG A 75 11.78 5.33 2.18
C ARG A 75 11.10 5.37 0.80
N HIS A 76 11.87 5.49 -0.28
CA HIS A 76 11.34 5.53 -1.65
C HIS A 76 10.95 4.15 -2.23
N VAL A 77 11.62 3.08 -1.79
CA VAL A 77 11.38 1.72 -2.31
C VAL A 77 10.62 0.82 -1.34
N ARG A 78 10.15 1.39 -0.26
CA ARG A 78 9.37 0.75 0.79
C ARG A 78 8.16 0.02 0.22
N GLY A 79 7.93 -1.23 0.64
CA GLY A 79 6.85 -2.06 0.12
C GLY A 79 7.11 -2.71 -1.25
N LEU A 80 8.14 -2.30 -2.00
CA LEU A 80 8.50 -2.89 -3.29
C LEU A 80 9.46 -4.06 -3.15
N PHE A 81 10.35 -3.97 -2.16
CA PHE A 81 11.39 -4.95 -1.91
C PHE A 81 11.29 -5.47 -0.49
N ARG A 82 11.60 -6.73 -0.30
CA ARG A 82 11.93 -7.26 1.00
C ARG A 82 13.35 -6.84 1.33
N VAL A 83 13.50 -6.18 2.47
CA VAL A 83 14.80 -5.72 2.96
C VAL A 83 15.04 -6.25 4.37
N ARG A 84 16.31 -6.38 4.74
CA ARG A 84 16.74 -6.69 6.09
C ARG A 84 17.56 -5.52 6.62
N ALA A 85 17.18 -4.98 7.78
CA ALA A 85 17.96 -3.96 8.45
C ALA A 85 19.34 -4.53 8.84
N LEU A 86 20.38 -3.76 8.62
CA LEU A 86 21.74 -4.06 9.08
C LEU A 86 22.11 -3.10 10.22
N GLU A 87 23.20 -3.41 10.92
CA GLU A 87 23.77 -2.47 11.88
C GLU A 87 24.09 -1.14 11.21
N PRO A 88 23.76 0.00 11.83
CA PRO A 88 24.05 1.31 11.27
C PRO A 88 25.54 1.47 10.96
N LEU A 89 25.87 1.94 9.77
CA LEU A 89 27.26 2.08 9.31
C LEU A 89 27.81 3.46 9.71
N ALA A 90 28.91 3.46 10.44
CA ALA A 90 29.71 4.66 10.68
C ALA A 90 30.45 5.05 9.39
N LEU A 91 29.97 6.08 8.70
CA LEU A 91 30.57 6.56 7.44
C LEU A 91 31.45 7.78 7.71
N LYS A 92 32.68 7.76 7.17
CA LYS A 92 33.65 8.88 7.32
C LYS A 92 33.01 10.19 6.84
N GLY A 93 32.92 11.21 7.68
CA GLY A 93 32.32 12.50 7.35
C GLY A 93 30.81 12.62 7.63
N LYS A 94 30.20 11.63 8.25
CA LYS A 94 28.85 11.73 8.87
C LYS A 94 28.99 11.82 10.39
N ALA A 95 28.22 12.73 11.02
CA ALA A 95 28.25 12.88 12.47
C ALA A 95 27.57 11.70 13.19
N GLU A 96 26.58 11.09 12.55
CA GLU A 96 25.82 9.96 13.06
C GLU A 96 25.92 8.73 12.15
N PRO A 97 25.85 7.50 12.69
CA PRO A 97 25.79 6.29 11.89
C PRO A 97 24.57 6.29 10.97
N VAL A 98 24.76 5.87 9.73
CA VAL A 98 23.70 5.82 8.72
C VAL A 98 22.98 4.46 8.80
N ALA A 99 21.67 4.48 8.98
CA ALA A 99 20.85 3.29 8.91
C ALA A 99 20.84 2.72 7.47
N VAL A 100 21.07 1.43 7.35
CA VAL A 100 21.26 0.76 6.04
C VAL A 100 20.50 -0.57 5.99
N TYR A 101 20.10 -0.96 4.79
CA TYR A 101 19.27 -2.13 4.57
C TYR A 101 19.81 -2.98 3.41
N LEU A 102 19.85 -4.28 3.61
CA LEU A 102 20.16 -5.25 2.55
C LEU A 102 18.87 -5.61 1.81
N VAL A 103 18.87 -5.43 0.50
CA VAL A 103 17.76 -5.84 -0.37
C VAL A 103 17.84 -7.34 -0.62
N GLU A 104 16.82 -8.09 -0.24
CA GLU A 104 16.79 -9.55 -0.39
C GLU A 104 16.08 -9.99 -1.67
N LYS A 105 14.87 -9.49 -1.92
CA LYS A 105 14.10 -9.80 -3.13
C LYS A 105 13.02 -8.77 -3.42
N ALA A 106 12.57 -8.68 -4.69
CA ALA A 106 11.37 -7.94 -5.04
C ALA A 106 10.13 -8.65 -4.52
N ARG A 107 9.11 -7.90 -4.06
CA ARG A 107 7.82 -8.45 -3.66
C ARG A 107 6.95 -8.65 -4.90
N PRO A 108 6.33 -9.83 -5.08
CA PRO A 108 5.53 -10.14 -6.27
C PRO A 108 4.31 -9.21 -6.46
N HIS A 109 3.73 -8.77 -5.35
CA HIS A 109 2.53 -7.93 -5.29
C HIS A 109 2.80 -6.65 -4.48
N ALA A 110 3.85 -5.94 -4.85
CA ALA A 110 4.16 -4.67 -4.22
C ALA A 110 3.01 -3.69 -4.43
N PHE A 111 2.17 -3.53 -3.43
CA PHE A 111 1.25 -2.41 -3.35
C PHE A 111 2.10 -1.19 -3.03
N ARG A 112 2.44 -0.37 -4.02
CA ARG A 112 2.79 1.01 -3.73
C ARG A 112 1.57 1.64 -3.08
N LEU A 113 1.57 1.72 -1.76
CA LEU A 113 0.99 2.90 -1.15
C LEU A 113 1.76 4.04 -1.78
N ALA A 114 1.11 4.75 -2.72
CA ALA A 114 1.66 5.97 -3.25
C ALA A 114 2.22 6.74 -2.06
N THR A 115 3.50 7.09 -2.15
CA THR A 115 4.17 7.90 -1.14
C THR A 115 3.21 9.03 -0.80
N ARG A 116 2.55 8.95 0.35
CA ARG A 116 1.71 10.02 0.85
C ARG A 116 2.66 11.08 1.40
N GLY A 117 3.29 11.77 0.48
CA GLY A 117 4.06 12.95 0.72
C GLY A 117 3.41 14.10 -0.03
N PHE A 118 3.60 15.27 0.46
CA PHE A 118 3.21 16.49 -0.20
C PHE A 118 4.34 16.88 -1.15
N GLU A 119 4.11 16.96 -2.47
CA GLU A 119 5.11 17.43 -3.47
C GLU A 119 6.49 16.73 -3.32
N ASP A 120 6.52 15.39 -3.23
CA ASP A 120 7.72 14.59 -2.98
C ASP A 120 8.37 14.81 -1.59
N LEU A 121 7.68 15.52 -0.67
CA LEU A 121 8.02 15.60 0.74
C LEU A 121 7.39 14.44 1.49
N ASP A 122 8.22 13.60 2.06
CA ASP A 122 7.76 12.57 2.99
C ASP A 122 7.53 13.24 4.34
N THR A 123 6.26 13.39 4.72
CA THR A 123 5.87 13.96 6.00
C THR A 123 5.91 12.90 7.10
N ARG A 124 6.35 13.28 8.30
CA ARG A 124 6.28 12.41 9.48
C ARG A 124 4.82 12.18 9.88
N MET A 125 4.56 11.05 10.52
CA MET A 125 3.27 10.82 11.18
C MET A 125 3.20 11.68 12.46
N ILE A 126 2.16 12.50 12.57
CA ILE A 126 1.98 13.40 13.71
C ILE A 126 0.82 12.92 14.59
N GLY A 127 0.97 12.98 15.91
CA GLY A 127 -0.08 12.75 16.90
C GLY A 127 -0.62 11.31 16.95
N ARG A 128 0.18 10.30 16.58
CA ARG A 128 -0.24 8.88 16.56
C ARG A 128 0.84 7.93 17.11
N GLY A 129 1.73 8.48 17.95
CA GLY A 129 2.81 7.68 18.54
C GLY A 129 2.28 6.60 19.48
N GLU A 130 1.37 6.96 20.37
CA GLU A 130 0.78 6.05 21.35
C GLU A 130 0.01 4.90 20.68
N GLU A 131 -0.80 5.20 19.65
CA GLU A 131 -1.54 4.18 18.92
C GLU A 131 -0.61 3.25 18.14
N LEU A 132 0.50 3.77 17.60
CA LEU A 132 1.49 2.93 16.93
C LEU A 132 2.22 2.03 17.93
N GLU A 133 2.65 2.55 19.07
CA GLU A 133 3.27 1.77 20.15
C GLU A 133 2.33 0.68 20.66
N GLN A 134 1.04 0.96 20.81
CA GLN A 134 0.05 -0.03 21.20
C GLN A 134 -0.08 -1.16 20.18
N LEU A 135 -0.15 -0.83 18.87
CA LEU A 135 -0.17 -1.83 17.80
C LEU A 135 1.07 -2.72 17.82
N GLN A 136 2.24 -2.13 18.07
CA GLN A 136 3.50 -2.84 18.16
C GLN A 136 3.53 -3.77 19.39
N ALA A 137 3.03 -3.30 20.53
CA ALA A 137 2.93 -4.08 21.76
C ALA A 137 1.99 -5.28 21.60
N ASP A 138 0.77 -5.07 21.06
CA ASP A 138 -0.20 -6.13 20.80
C ASP A 138 0.35 -7.20 19.84
N TYR A 139 1.07 -6.77 18.80
CA TYR A 139 1.71 -7.68 17.86
C TYR A 139 2.78 -8.53 18.56
N MET A 140 3.68 -7.92 19.33
CA MET A 140 4.75 -8.61 20.04
C MET A 140 4.21 -9.57 21.10
N GLU A 141 3.13 -9.18 21.78
CA GLU A 141 2.46 -10.04 22.76
C GLU A 141 1.86 -11.28 22.10
N GLY A 142 1.12 -11.11 20.98
CA GLY A 142 0.58 -12.23 20.20
C GLY A 142 1.66 -13.18 19.67
N LEU A 143 2.79 -12.61 19.25
CA LEU A 143 3.94 -13.41 18.80
C LEU A 143 4.56 -14.22 19.95
N ASN A 144 4.75 -13.61 21.11
CA ASN A 144 5.37 -14.26 22.27
C ASN A 144 4.46 -15.34 22.89
N GLU A 145 3.16 -15.08 22.94
CA GLU A 145 2.17 -16.00 23.49
C GLU A 145 1.73 -17.07 22.49
N GLN A 146 2.12 -16.96 21.22
CA GLN A 146 1.67 -17.84 20.14
C GLN A 146 0.14 -17.92 20.06
N ASN A 147 -0.54 -16.79 20.27
CA ASN A 147 -1.99 -16.68 20.27
C ASN A 147 -2.47 -15.64 19.25
N PRO A 148 -3.65 -15.84 18.64
CA PRO A 148 -4.23 -14.87 17.74
C PRO A 148 -4.61 -13.60 18.50
N ARG A 149 -4.29 -12.45 17.91
CA ARG A 149 -4.71 -11.15 18.42
C ARG A 149 -5.38 -10.33 17.34
N MET A 150 -6.45 -9.66 17.72
CA MET A 150 -7.19 -8.78 16.84
C MET A 150 -7.26 -7.38 17.41
N VAL A 151 -6.78 -6.41 16.64
CA VAL A 151 -6.90 -4.99 16.96
C VAL A 151 -7.83 -4.33 15.95
N THR A 152 -8.79 -3.53 16.45
CA THR A 152 -9.67 -2.77 15.57
C THR A 152 -9.43 -1.28 15.73
N ILE A 153 -9.16 -0.60 14.60
CA ILE A 153 -8.95 0.84 14.51
C ILE A 153 -10.22 1.49 13.97
N ILE A 154 -10.87 2.28 14.79
CA ILE A 154 -12.08 3.02 14.43
C ILE A 154 -11.78 4.51 14.31
N GLY A 155 -12.40 5.19 13.38
CA GLY A 155 -12.31 6.64 13.25
C GLY A 155 -12.92 7.16 11.96
N GLU A 156 -13.21 8.45 11.93
CA GLU A 156 -13.82 9.12 10.79
C GLU A 156 -12.93 9.09 9.52
N ALA A 157 -13.54 9.44 8.40
CA ALA A 157 -12.80 9.55 7.14
C ALA A 157 -11.71 10.63 7.26
N GLY A 158 -10.49 10.32 6.78
CA GLY A 158 -9.40 11.29 6.75
C GLY A 158 -8.60 11.45 8.05
N VAL A 159 -9.02 10.83 9.18
CA VAL A 159 -8.39 10.99 10.49
C VAL A 159 -6.99 10.34 10.61
N GLY A 160 -6.53 9.61 9.59
CA GLY A 160 -5.18 9.04 9.56
C GLY A 160 -5.09 7.52 9.78
N LYS A 161 -6.20 6.77 9.78
CA LYS A 161 -6.21 5.30 9.94
C LYS A 161 -5.25 4.57 8.99
N SER A 162 -5.33 4.87 7.71
CA SER A 162 -4.45 4.24 6.70
C SER A 162 -2.99 4.69 6.84
N ARG A 163 -2.71 5.87 7.42
CA ARG A 163 -1.36 6.32 7.73
C ARG A 163 -0.78 5.51 8.90
N LEU A 164 -1.54 5.32 9.95
CA LEU A 164 -1.15 4.49 11.10
C LEU A 164 -0.84 3.05 10.65
N LEU A 165 -1.72 2.46 9.83
CA LEU A 165 -1.53 1.12 9.28
C LEU A 165 -0.27 1.04 8.40
N TYR A 166 0.02 2.10 7.64
CA TYR A 166 1.24 2.20 6.83
C TYR A 166 2.50 2.23 7.71
N GLU A 167 2.53 3.03 8.78
CA GLU A 167 3.67 3.11 9.70
C GLU A 167 3.88 1.78 10.42
N PHE A 168 2.80 1.14 10.88
CA PHE A 168 2.87 -0.20 11.47
C PHE A 168 3.41 -1.24 10.46
N SER A 169 2.89 -1.28 9.23
CA SER A 169 3.39 -2.19 8.20
C SER A 169 4.87 -1.99 7.93
N SER A 170 5.31 -0.74 7.97
CA SER A 170 6.70 -0.37 7.75
C SER A 170 7.61 -0.79 8.90
N TRP A 171 7.13 -0.63 10.12
CA TRP A 171 7.82 -1.12 11.30
C TRP A 171 7.93 -2.66 11.26
N LEU A 172 6.84 -3.35 10.88
CA LEU A 172 6.81 -4.82 10.76
C LEU A 172 7.84 -5.34 9.75
N GLU A 173 8.06 -4.63 8.65
CA GLU A 173 9.08 -4.98 7.64
C GLU A 173 10.51 -4.91 8.16
N LEU A 174 10.76 -4.09 9.17
CA LEU A 174 12.08 -3.89 9.77
C LEU A 174 12.38 -4.86 10.91
N GLN A 175 11.40 -5.68 11.33
CA GLN A 175 11.64 -6.65 12.39
C GLN A 175 12.58 -7.77 11.91
N ASN A 176 13.40 -8.27 12.83
CA ASN A 176 14.38 -9.33 12.53
C ASN A 176 13.75 -10.70 12.28
N HIS A 177 12.47 -10.88 12.65
CA HIS A 177 11.73 -12.12 12.41
C HIS A 177 10.84 -11.97 11.16
N LEU A 178 10.72 -13.08 10.44
CA LEU A 178 9.89 -13.15 9.25
C LEU A 178 8.42 -13.07 9.65
N THR A 179 7.68 -12.15 9.06
CA THR A 179 6.21 -12.08 9.16
C THR A 179 5.64 -11.97 7.76
N ALA A 180 4.67 -12.80 7.46
CA ALA A 180 3.91 -12.67 6.22
C ALA A 180 2.75 -11.70 6.45
N ALA A 181 2.81 -10.53 5.84
CA ALA A 181 1.77 -9.51 5.97
C ALA A 181 0.92 -9.46 4.70
N PHE A 182 -0.40 -9.60 4.86
CA PHE A 182 -1.39 -9.51 3.78
C PHE A 182 -2.31 -8.33 4.01
N LYS A 183 -2.29 -7.40 3.05
CA LYS A 183 -3.11 -6.21 3.10
C LYS A 183 -4.28 -6.34 2.13
N ILE A 184 -5.49 -6.27 2.68
CA ILE A 184 -6.74 -6.45 1.94
C ILE A 184 -7.66 -5.28 2.26
N ARG A 185 -8.39 -4.82 1.26
CA ARG A 185 -9.26 -3.67 1.42
C ARG A 185 -10.66 -3.96 0.88
N ALA A 186 -11.66 -3.79 1.73
CA ALA A 186 -13.04 -3.78 1.29
C ALA A 186 -13.36 -2.50 0.50
N THR A 187 -14.24 -2.60 -0.49
CA THR A 187 -14.73 -1.47 -1.29
C THR A 187 -16.25 -1.51 -1.36
N GLN A 188 -16.89 -0.42 -1.73
CA GLN A 188 -18.33 -0.39 -1.87
C GLN A 188 -18.85 -1.47 -2.85
N GLN A 189 -18.05 -1.83 -3.85
CA GLN A 189 -18.37 -2.92 -4.79
C GLN A 189 -18.29 -4.30 -4.13
N THR A 190 -17.40 -4.49 -3.15
CA THR A 190 -17.27 -5.76 -2.42
C THR A 190 -18.45 -6.04 -1.49
N SER A 191 -19.18 -5.00 -1.06
CA SER A 191 -20.29 -5.17 -0.12
C SER A 191 -21.48 -5.96 -0.68
N SER A 192 -21.61 -6.03 -2.01
CA SER A 192 -22.68 -6.73 -2.72
C SER A 192 -22.33 -8.13 -3.21
N VAL A 193 -21.04 -8.54 -3.10
CA VAL A 193 -20.56 -9.84 -3.58
C VAL A 193 -20.08 -10.68 -2.40
N PRO A 194 -20.82 -11.73 -1.99
CA PRO A 194 -20.44 -12.56 -0.85
C PRO A 194 -19.07 -13.20 -1.03
N GLY A 195 -18.24 -13.17 0.03
CA GLY A 195 -16.94 -13.82 0.08
C GLY A 195 -15.82 -13.11 -0.68
N LEU A 196 -16.07 -11.94 -1.30
CA LEU A 196 -15.06 -11.28 -2.13
C LEU A 196 -13.82 -10.83 -1.35
N LEU A 197 -13.96 -10.43 -0.09
CA LEU A 197 -12.81 -10.09 0.77
C LEU A 197 -11.97 -11.34 1.06
N ILE A 198 -12.60 -12.48 1.29
CA ILE A 198 -11.92 -13.76 1.49
C ILE A 198 -11.24 -14.24 0.21
N ARG A 199 -11.90 -14.07 -0.93
CA ARG A 199 -11.30 -14.35 -2.24
C ARG A 199 -10.03 -13.52 -2.45
N GLN A 200 -10.04 -12.23 -2.11
CA GLN A 200 -8.86 -11.37 -2.17
C GLN A 200 -7.74 -11.84 -1.23
N LEU A 201 -8.08 -12.33 -0.03
CA LEU A 201 -7.12 -12.92 0.89
C LEU A 201 -6.43 -14.13 0.27
N LEU A 202 -7.21 -15.08 -0.24
CA LEU A 202 -6.70 -16.29 -0.88
C LEU A 202 -5.86 -15.99 -2.13
N THR A 203 -6.32 -15.07 -2.99
CA THR A 203 -5.57 -14.67 -4.19
C THR A 203 -4.23 -14.04 -3.84
N THR A 204 -4.19 -13.23 -2.77
CA THR A 204 -2.96 -12.57 -2.33
C THR A 204 -2.01 -13.56 -1.65
N GLN A 205 -2.52 -14.42 -0.77
CA GLN A 205 -1.72 -15.38 0.01
C GLN A 205 -1.14 -16.49 -0.87
N LEU A 206 -1.95 -17.02 -1.80
CA LEU A 206 -1.58 -18.17 -2.64
C LEU A 206 -1.10 -17.75 -4.04
N GLU A 207 -0.92 -16.45 -4.27
CA GLU A 207 -0.49 -15.87 -5.56
C GLU A 207 -1.38 -16.26 -6.74
N ILE A 208 -2.67 -16.50 -6.51
CA ILE A 208 -3.66 -16.83 -7.54
C ILE A 208 -3.92 -15.58 -8.39
N ARG A 209 -3.93 -15.73 -9.71
CA ARG A 209 -4.30 -14.67 -10.65
C ARG A 209 -5.74 -14.85 -11.12
N GLU A 210 -6.43 -13.77 -11.43
CA GLU A 210 -7.80 -13.86 -11.98
C GLU A 210 -7.85 -14.55 -13.36
N SER A 211 -6.72 -14.56 -14.08
CA SER A 211 -6.57 -15.25 -15.37
C SER A 211 -6.14 -16.70 -15.26
N ASP A 212 -5.89 -17.23 -14.05
CA ASP A 212 -5.44 -18.61 -13.87
C ASP A 212 -6.58 -19.57 -14.22
N PRO A 213 -6.32 -20.69 -14.94
CA PRO A 213 -7.30 -21.74 -15.15
C PRO A 213 -7.76 -22.38 -13.82
N ALA A 214 -8.96 -22.94 -13.80
CA ALA A 214 -9.58 -23.52 -12.62
C ALA A 214 -8.70 -24.62 -11.97
N GLU A 215 -8.04 -25.46 -12.79
CA GLU A 215 -7.13 -26.51 -12.32
C GLU A 215 -5.93 -25.93 -11.56
N VAL A 216 -5.41 -24.79 -12.00
CA VAL A 216 -4.30 -24.09 -11.35
C VAL A 216 -4.77 -23.48 -10.02
N ILE A 217 -5.98 -22.92 -9.97
CA ILE A 217 -6.57 -22.38 -8.74
C ILE A 217 -6.76 -23.52 -7.73
N ILE A 218 -7.35 -24.65 -8.13
CA ILE A 218 -7.53 -25.82 -7.25
C ILE A 218 -6.18 -26.33 -6.74
N ALA A 219 -5.18 -26.44 -7.60
CA ALA A 219 -3.86 -26.92 -7.24
C ALA A 219 -3.18 -25.98 -6.20
N ARG A 220 -3.30 -24.66 -6.34
CA ARG A 220 -2.76 -23.69 -5.37
C ARG A 220 -3.49 -23.72 -4.04
N LEU A 221 -4.83 -23.83 -4.05
CA LEU A 221 -5.62 -24.02 -2.84
C LEU A 221 -5.27 -25.34 -2.12
N ALA A 222 -5.14 -26.43 -2.88
CA ALA A 222 -4.72 -27.73 -2.35
C ALA A 222 -3.32 -27.64 -1.73
N HIS A 223 -2.36 -27.06 -2.43
CA HIS A 223 -1.00 -26.87 -1.90
C HIS A 223 -0.98 -26.05 -0.60
N GLY A 224 -1.80 -24.99 -0.51
CA GLY A 224 -1.94 -24.22 0.74
C GLY A 224 -2.52 -25.05 1.90
N LEU A 225 -3.38 -26.02 1.60
CA LEU A 225 -4.01 -26.90 2.59
C LEU A 225 -3.19 -28.18 2.92
N GLU A 226 -2.11 -28.46 2.19
CA GLU A 226 -1.29 -29.68 2.37
C GLU A 226 -0.75 -29.83 3.80
N LYS A 227 -0.39 -28.71 4.41
CA LYS A 227 0.21 -28.65 5.75
C LYS A 227 -0.83 -28.55 6.87
N ALA A 228 -2.10 -28.36 6.50
CA ALA A 228 -3.19 -28.32 7.47
C ALA A 228 -3.44 -29.73 8.04
N PRO A 229 -3.94 -29.84 9.29
CA PRO A 229 -4.20 -31.12 9.92
C PRO A 229 -4.97 -32.08 9.03
N GLY A 230 -4.65 -33.36 9.12
CA GLY A 230 -5.29 -34.39 8.31
C GLY A 230 -6.82 -34.40 8.48
N SER A 231 -7.53 -34.50 7.38
CA SER A 231 -8.99 -34.57 7.31
C SER A 231 -9.38 -35.85 6.56
N GLU A 232 -10.54 -36.42 6.88
CA GLU A 232 -11.12 -37.53 6.13
C GLU A 232 -11.52 -37.11 4.69
N VAL A 233 -11.66 -35.78 4.46
CA VAL A 233 -11.99 -35.22 3.16
C VAL A 233 -10.73 -35.13 2.29
N PRO A 234 -10.74 -35.71 1.06
CA PRO A 234 -9.61 -35.61 0.13
C PRO A 234 -9.19 -34.16 -0.12
N LEU A 235 -7.89 -33.92 -0.28
CA LEU A 235 -7.30 -32.58 -0.39
C LEU A 235 -7.93 -31.75 -1.50
N ASN A 236 -8.14 -32.32 -2.70
CA ASN A 236 -8.78 -31.63 -3.81
C ASN A 236 -10.23 -31.24 -3.49
N ASN A 237 -10.96 -32.05 -2.73
CA ASN A 237 -12.33 -31.73 -2.33
C ASN A 237 -12.34 -30.60 -1.30
N ARG A 238 -11.37 -30.55 -0.37
CA ARG A 238 -11.18 -29.42 0.56
C ARG A 238 -10.88 -28.12 -0.21
N ALA A 239 -9.99 -28.19 -1.20
CA ALA A 239 -9.67 -27.06 -2.09
C ALA A 239 -10.88 -26.59 -2.89
N LEU A 240 -11.67 -27.52 -3.42
CA LEU A 240 -12.90 -27.22 -4.15
C LEU A 240 -13.96 -26.56 -3.25
N ILE A 241 -14.16 -27.07 -2.02
CA ILE A 241 -15.07 -26.45 -1.04
C ILE A 241 -14.63 -25.01 -0.73
N LEU A 242 -13.36 -24.83 -0.37
CA LEU A 242 -12.82 -23.52 0.01
C LEU A 242 -12.92 -22.53 -1.15
N GLY A 243 -12.53 -22.94 -2.36
CA GLY A 243 -12.57 -22.10 -3.54
C GLY A 243 -13.99 -21.70 -3.95
N THR A 244 -14.91 -22.67 -4.03
CA THR A 244 -16.31 -22.40 -4.38
C THR A 244 -16.98 -21.49 -3.35
N TRP A 245 -16.74 -21.72 -2.06
CA TRP A 245 -17.25 -20.86 -1.00
C TRP A 245 -16.67 -19.44 -1.06
N ALA A 246 -15.41 -19.30 -1.42
CA ALA A 246 -14.77 -17.99 -1.63
C ALA A 246 -15.17 -17.30 -2.95
N GLY A 247 -16.05 -17.89 -3.75
CA GLY A 247 -16.58 -17.31 -4.98
C GLY A 247 -15.69 -17.49 -6.22
N PHE A 248 -14.78 -18.47 -6.23
CA PHE A 248 -14.12 -18.87 -7.47
C PHE A 248 -15.07 -19.73 -8.31
N ASP A 249 -15.07 -19.51 -9.61
CA ASP A 249 -15.79 -20.34 -10.58
C ASP A 249 -14.97 -21.60 -10.87
N LEU A 250 -15.29 -22.69 -10.16
CA LEU A 250 -14.55 -23.95 -10.23
C LEU A 250 -15.46 -25.06 -10.76
N PRO A 251 -14.95 -25.95 -11.64
CA PRO A 251 -15.73 -27.06 -12.17
C PRO A 251 -16.03 -28.08 -11.06
N ASP A 252 -17.27 -28.57 -11.04
CA ASP A 252 -17.73 -29.64 -10.16
C ASP A 252 -18.03 -30.91 -10.98
N ASP A 253 -17.00 -31.46 -11.63
CA ASP A 253 -17.13 -32.57 -12.59
C ASP A 253 -17.78 -33.82 -11.98
N ASN A 254 -17.65 -34.00 -10.68
CA ASN A 254 -18.19 -35.14 -9.93
C ASN A 254 -19.53 -34.85 -9.22
N GLY A 255 -20.08 -33.65 -9.37
CA GLY A 255 -21.29 -33.21 -8.66
C GLY A 255 -21.12 -33.16 -7.13
N PHE A 256 -19.89 -33.13 -6.63
CA PHE A 256 -19.59 -33.18 -5.20
C PHE A 256 -20.11 -31.96 -4.45
N ILE A 257 -19.93 -30.77 -5.01
CA ILE A 257 -20.44 -29.52 -4.42
C ILE A 257 -21.96 -29.48 -4.48
N GLY A 258 -22.57 -29.98 -5.56
CA GLY A 258 -24.02 -30.09 -5.68
C GLY A 258 -24.68 -30.97 -4.60
N LEU A 259 -23.94 -31.91 -4.01
CA LEU A 259 -24.41 -32.74 -2.88
C LEU A 259 -24.30 -32.03 -1.52
N ILE A 260 -23.53 -30.94 -1.45
CA ILE A 260 -23.31 -30.18 -0.23
C ILE A 260 -24.30 -29.01 -0.20
N GLY A 261 -25.17 -28.96 0.80
CA GLY A 261 -26.08 -27.83 0.97
C GLY A 261 -25.31 -26.52 1.27
N ALA A 262 -25.89 -25.39 0.90
CA ALA A 262 -25.24 -24.07 1.02
C ALA A 262 -24.69 -23.76 2.45
N ARG A 263 -25.42 -24.19 3.49
CA ARG A 263 -24.99 -24.04 4.89
C ARG A 263 -23.72 -24.86 5.17
N GLN A 264 -23.71 -26.12 4.76
CA GLN A 264 -22.53 -27.00 4.94
C GLN A 264 -21.32 -26.50 4.14
N LEU A 265 -21.53 -25.98 2.93
CA LEU A 265 -20.48 -25.37 2.11
C LEU A 265 -19.86 -24.19 2.85
N ARG A 266 -20.67 -23.30 3.43
CA ARG A 266 -20.20 -22.17 4.23
C ARG A 266 -19.40 -22.64 5.46
N ASP A 267 -19.98 -23.54 6.26
CA ASP A 267 -19.36 -23.98 7.51
C ASP A 267 -18.03 -24.71 7.25
N ARG A 268 -17.96 -25.57 6.24
CA ARG A 268 -16.72 -26.23 5.81
C ARG A 268 -15.72 -25.28 5.19
N GLY A 269 -16.18 -24.31 4.39
CA GLY A 269 -15.32 -23.28 3.79
C GLY A 269 -14.60 -22.47 4.87
N MET A 270 -15.31 -22.04 5.92
CA MET A 270 -14.72 -21.34 7.07
C MET A 270 -13.69 -22.19 7.82
N ILE A 271 -14.00 -23.50 8.03
CA ILE A 271 -13.07 -24.45 8.67
C ILE A 271 -11.79 -24.57 7.84
N HIS A 272 -11.90 -24.82 6.53
CA HIS A 272 -10.73 -24.97 5.68
C HIS A 272 -9.93 -23.67 5.52
N LEU A 273 -10.57 -22.50 5.59
CA LEU A 273 -9.85 -21.22 5.64
C LEU A 273 -9.05 -21.09 6.94
N ALA A 274 -9.65 -21.41 8.09
CA ALA A 274 -8.96 -21.39 9.37
C ALA A 274 -7.80 -22.39 9.43
N GLU A 275 -7.97 -23.60 8.89
CA GLU A 275 -6.92 -24.62 8.77
C GLU A 275 -5.74 -24.13 7.91
N LEU A 276 -6.02 -23.49 6.75
CA LEU A 276 -5.01 -22.92 5.86
C LEU A 276 -4.23 -21.81 6.57
N LEU A 277 -4.93 -20.87 7.23
CA LEU A 277 -4.28 -19.77 7.93
C LEU A 277 -3.48 -20.25 9.15
N SER A 278 -4.02 -21.21 9.91
CA SER A 278 -3.31 -21.80 11.05
C SER A 278 -2.04 -22.51 10.61
N ALA A 279 -2.09 -23.32 9.56
CA ALA A 279 -0.92 -24.00 9.02
C ALA A 279 0.14 -23.00 8.54
N SER A 280 -0.28 -21.94 7.84
CA SER A 280 0.61 -20.89 7.39
C SER A 280 1.22 -20.09 8.53
N ALA A 281 0.42 -19.76 9.57
CA ALA A 281 0.87 -19.02 10.75
C ALA A 281 1.84 -19.82 11.63
N ALA A 282 1.69 -21.14 11.68
CA ALA A 282 2.61 -22.03 12.39
C ALA A 282 4.02 -22.05 11.76
N GLU A 283 4.14 -21.82 10.45
CA GLU A 283 5.44 -21.74 9.77
C GLU A 283 6.06 -20.33 9.87
N VAL A 284 5.25 -19.32 9.64
CA VAL A 284 5.66 -17.92 9.63
C VAL A 284 4.53 -17.09 10.23
N PRO A 285 4.78 -16.28 11.28
CA PRO A 285 3.77 -15.39 11.83
C PRO A 285 3.01 -14.63 10.76
N LEU A 286 1.68 -14.58 10.87
CA LEU A 286 0.82 -13.90 9.89
C LEU A 286 0.30 -12.58 10.43
N ALA A 287 0.29 -11.55 9.59
CA ALA A 287 -0.39 -10.29 9.84
C ALA A 287 -1.44 -10.02 8.75
N LEU A 288 -2.71 -10.00 9.12
CA LEU A 288 -3.82 -9.63 8.25
C LEU A 288 -4.18 -8.17 8.48
N LEU A 289 -4.04 -7.33 7.45
CA LEU A 289 -4.31 -5.89 7.50
C LEU A 289 -5.57 -5.61 6.67
N LEU A 290 -6.71 -5.50 7.34
CA LEU A 290 -8.03 -5.43 6.73
C LEU A 290 -8.55 -3.99 6.78
N GLU A 291 -8.62 -3.31 5.62
CA GLU A 291 -9.04 -1.92 5.53
C GLU A 291 -10.50 -1.76 5.08
N ASP A 292 -11.13 -0.70 5.59
CA ASP A 292 -12.46 -0.24 5.19
C ASP A 292 -13.57 -1.28 5.41
N LEU A 293 -13.54 -2.02 6.54
CA LEU A 293 -14.48 -3.11 6.85
C LEU A 293 -15.95 -2.67 6.87
N GLN A 294 -16.28 -1.38 6.95
CA GLN A 294 -17.65 -0.89 6.75
C GLN A 294 -18.22 -1.28 5.38
N TRP A 295 -17.36 -1.64 4.40
CA TRP A 295 -17.74 -2.11 3.07
C TRP A 295 -17.59 -3.63 2.87
N ALA A 296 -17.20 -4.37 3.92
CA ALA A 296 -17.09 -5.82 3.82
C ALA A 296 -18.50 -6.47 3.81
N ASP A 297 -18.61 -7.56 3.06
CA ASP A 297 -19.83 -8.39 3.04
C ASP A 297 -19.97 -9.23 4.32
N GLU A 298 -21.20 -9.65 4.65
CA GLU A 298 -21.49 -10.38 5.87
C GLU A 298 -20.76 -11.71 5.96
N GLN A 299 -20.64 -12.43 4.84
CA GLN A 299 -19.93 -13.72 4.80
C GLN A 299 -18.45 -13.55 5.16
N SER A 300 -17.82 -12.49 4.68
CA SER A 300 -16.43 -12.16 5.00
C SER A 300 -16.24 -11.76 6.45
N LEU A 301 -17.18 -10.98 7.02
CA LEU A 301 -17.14 -10.62 8.45
C LEU A 301 -17.32 -11.84 9.35
N ASP A 302 -18.29 -12.71 9.05
CA ASP A 302 -18.49 -13.98 9.77
C ASP A 302 -17.22 -14.86 9.72
N ALA A 303 -16.55 -14.90 8.58
CA ALA A 303 -15.29 -15.64 8.42
C ALA A 303 -14.16 -15.06 9.29
N ILE A 304 -14.01 -13.73 9.36
CA ILE A 304 -13.01 -13.09 10.22
C ILE A 304 -13.28 -13.41 11.69
N GLU A 305 -14.55 -13.33 12.14
CA GLU A 305 -14.93 -13.72 13.51
C GLU A 305 -14.60 -15.19 13.78
N PHE A 306 -14.92 -16.07 12.83
CA PHE A 306 -14.63 -17.51 12.97
C PHE A 306 -13.13 -17.77 13.06
N ILE A 307 -12.32 -17.18 12.18
CA ILE A 307 -10.86 -17.32 12.17
C ILE A 307 -10.27 -16.89 13.51
N GLN A 308 -10.69 -15.75 14.06
CA GLN A 308 -10.18 -15.24 15.32
C GLN A 308 -10.41 -16.21 16.49
N ARG A 309 -11.51 -16.97 16.46
CA ARG A 309 -11.83 -17.99 17.48
C ARG A 309 -11.21 -19.35 17.20
N ALA A 310 -11.08 -19.71 15.92
CA ALA A 310 -10.65 -21.06 15.51
C ALA A 310 -9.12 -21.21 15.43
N CYS A 311 -8.39 -20.14 15.11
CA CYS A 311 -6.93 -20.16 14.96
C CYS A 311 -6.18 -20.04 16.30
N ALA A 312 -6.56 -20.86 17.29
CA ALA A 312 -5.88 -20.89 18.60
C ALA A 312 -4.44 -21.42 18.47
N HIS A 313 -3.56 -20.92 19.34
CA HIS A 313 -2.15 -21.38 19.47
C HIS A 313 -1.27 -21.14 18.23
N VAL A 314 -1.58 -20.12 17.44
CA VAL A 314 -0.73 -19.67 16.31
C VAL A 314 -0.59 -18.15 16.32
N PRO A 315 0.57 -17.62 15.92
CA PRO A 315 0.82 -16.18 15.88
C PRO A 315 0.12 -15.52 14.67
N LEU A 316 -1.19 -15.34 14.80
CA LEU A 316 -2.03 -14.63 13.83
C LEU A 316 -2.39 -13.25 14.38
N PHE A 317 -1.92 -12.19 13.73
CA PHE A 317 -2.24 -10.83 14.09
C PHE A 317 -3.17 -10.19 13.06
N THR A 318 -4.36 -9.77 13.50
CA THR A 318 -5.37 -9.18 12.61
C THR A 318 -5.60 -7.73 12.98
N ILE A 319 -5.37 -6.80 12.05
CA ILE A 319 -5.74 -5.39 12.20
C ILE A 319 -6.95 -5.11 11.32
N CYS A 320 -8.03 -4.69 11.95
CA CYS A 320 -9.28 -4.31 11.32
C CYS A 320 -9.41 -2.79 11.34
N VAL A 321 -9.67 -2.18 10.19
CA VAL A 321 -9.82 -0.72 10.08
C VAL A 321 -11.21 -0.41 9.56
N ALA A 322 -11.99 0.40 10.31
CA ALA A 322 -13.35 0.74 9.94
C ALA A 322 -13.73 2.18 10.34
N ARG A 323 -14.91 2.63 9.89
CA ARG A 323 -15.57 3.85 10.36
C ARG A 323 -16.49 3.53 11.54
N PRO A 324 -16.90 4.53 12.38
CA PRO A 324 -17.74 4.31 13.56
C PRO A 324 -19.04 3.54 13.28
N GLY A 325 -19.74 3.83 12.19
CA GLY A 325 -20.96 3.12 11.80
C GLY A 325 -20.81 1.61 11.55
N PHE A 326 -19.58 1.08 11.50
CA PHE A 326 -19.33 -0.35 11.45
C PHE A 326 -19.77 -1.06 12.74
N LEU A 327 -19.58 -0.43 13.89
CA LEU A 327 -19.97 -1.00 15.19
C LEU A 327 -21.48 -1.04 15.38
N GLU A 328 -22.23 -0.15 14.73
CA GLU A 328 -23.70 -0.23 14.71
C GLU A 328 -24.19 -1.48 13.97
N ARG A 329 -23.46 -1.86 12.92
CA ARG A 329 -23.75 -3.06 12.13
C ARG A 329 -23.28 -4.35 12.82
N ARG A 330 -22.21 -4.29 13.61
CA ARG A 330 -21.60 -5.42 14.33
C ARG A 330 -21.36 -5.05 15.81
N PRO A 331 -22.41 -4.99 16.65
CA PRO A 331 -22.29 -4.56 18.05
C PRO A 331 -21.40 -5.47 18.89
N ASP A 332 -21.36 -6.77 18.57
CA ASP A 332 -20.58 -7.77 19.30
C ASP A 332 -19.09 -7.79 18.91
N TRP A 333 -18.67 -7.06 17.84
CA TRP A 333 -17.32 -7.02 17.34
C TRP A 333 -16.26 -6.65 18.39
N PRO A 334 -16.50 -5.70 19.30
CA PRO A 334 -15.52 -5.35 20.34
C PRO A 334 -15.11 -6.53 21.24
N SER A 335 -16.02 -7.50 21.43
CA SER A 335 -15.72 -8.69 22.27
C SER A 335 -14.69 -9.63 21.66
N LEU A 336 -14.39 -9.51 20.37
CA LEU A 336 -13.41 -10.29 19.64
C LEU A 336 -12.03 -9.65 19.66
N CYS A 337 -11.96 -8.35 19.97
CA CYS A 337 -10.76 -7.56 19.89
C CYS A 337 -9.93 -7.68 21.18
N SER A 338 -8.61 -7.87 21.03
CA SER A 338 -7.68 -7.64 22.15
C SER A 338 -7.62 -6.15 22.49
N THR A 339 -7.65 -5.29 21.48
CA THR A 339 -7.57 -3.85 21.64
C THR A 339 -8.47 -3.13 20.63
N MET A 340 -9.14 -2.06 21.09
CA MET A 340 -9.89 -1.12 20.27
C MET A 340 -9.20 0.24 20.30
N LEU A 341 -8.78 0.74 19.15
CA LEU A 341 -8.18 2.06 19.00
C LEU A 341 -9.16 3.02 18.32
N GLU A 342 -9.58 4.04 19.03
CA GLU A 342 -10.41 5.11 18.47
C GLU A 342 -9.54 6.31 18.09
N LEU A 343 -9.37 6.54 16.79
CA LEU A 343 -8.61 7.68 16.30
C LEU A 343 -9.47 8.93 16.27
N ARG A 344 -9.12 9.89 17.10
CA ARG A 344 -9.75 11.22 17.17
C ARG A 344 -9.06 12.19 16.20
N PRO A 345 -9.70 13.31 15.83
CA PRO A 345 -9.02 14.39 15.13
C PRO A 345 -7.77 14.86 15.88
N LEU A 346 -6.81 15.39 15.16
CA LEU A 346 -5.61 15.99 15.75
C LEU A 346 -6.00 17.20 16.61
N ASN A 347 -5.34 17.39 17.73
CA ASN A 347 -5.48 18.62 18.50
C ASN A 347 -4.82 19.82 17.79
N GLU A 348 -4.98 21.02 18.33
CA GLU A 348 -4.47 22.25 17.70
C GLU A 348 -2.94 22.22 17.53
N ASN A 349 -2.19 21.75 18.53
CA ASN A 349 -0.73 21.67 18.47
C ASN A 349 -0.25 20.64 17.44
N GLU A 350 -0.89 19.49 17.39
CA GLU A 350 -0.62 18.44 16.41
C GLU A 350 -0.94 18.92 14.99
N SER A 351 -2.08 19.60 14.80
CA SER A 351 -2.47 20.21 13.54
C SER A 351 -1.46 21.25 13.08
N ARG A 352 -1.01 22.10 13.98
CA ARG A 352 0.04 23.09 13.72
C ARG A 352 1.35 22.42 13.31
N THR A 353 1.74 21.38 14.02
CA THR A 353 2.95 20.60 13.71
C THR A 353 2.83 19.95 12.33
N LEU A 354 1.66 19.41 11.97
CA LEU A 354 1.43 18.84 10.64
C LEU A 354 1.55 19.89 9.54
N ILE A 355 0.96 21.08 9.73
CA ILE A 355 1.07 22.20 8.79
C ILE A 355 2.54 22.60 8.60
N GLN A 356 3.30 22.72 9.69
CA GLN A 356 4.73 23.06 9.65
C GLN A 356 5.54 21.98 8.92
N GLU A 357 5.23 20.71 9.15
CA GLU A 357 5.90 19.59 8.49
C GLU A 357 5.60 19.58 6.97
N ILE A 358 4.38 19.88 6.57
CA ILE A 358 4.02 19.99 5.14
C ILE A 358 4.69 21.22 4.50
N LEU A 359 4.69 22.33 5.19
CA LEU A 359 5.22 23.60 4.70
C LEU A 359 6.69 23.85 5.09
N GLN A 360 7.47 22.80 5.40
CA GLN A 360 8.85 22.90 5.89
C GLN A 360 9.81 23.64 4.93
N ARG A 361 9.46 23.80 3.64
CA ARG A 361 10.22 24.59 2.66
C ARG A 361 9.82 26.06 2.62
N ALA A 362 8.81 26.47 3.37
CA ALA A 362 8.44 27.87 3.47
C ALA A 362 9.34 28.55 4.52
N GLN A 363 9.94 29.70 4.15
CA GLN A 363 10.79 30.47 5.08
C GLN A 363 10.00 30.98 6.29
N GLN A 364 8.76 31.39 6.06
CA GLN A 364 7.87 31.91 7.08
C GLN A 364 6.43 31.49 6.79
N ILE A 365 5.78 30.90 7.77
CA ILE A 365 4.37 30.52 7.70
C ILE A 365 3.57 31.58 8.47
N PRO A 366 2.70 32.36 7.82
CA PRO A 366 1.88 33.35 8.51
C PRO A 366 0.95 32.70 9.53
N GLU A 367 0.86 33.28 10.73
CA GLU A 367 -0.02 32.78 11.80
C GLU A 367 -1.49 32.76 11.36
N ALA A 368 -1.92 33.74 10.58
CA ALA A 368 -3.27 33.78 10.00
C ALA A 368 -3.58 32.57 9.12
N LEU A 369 -2.60 32.07 8.35
CA LEU A 369 -2.74 30.86 7.54
C LEU A 369 -2.89 29.61 8.41
N CYS A 370 -2.02 29.46 9.42
CA CYS A 370 -2.10 28.34 10.36
C CYS A 370 -3.46 28.30 11.07
N SER A 371 -3.87 29.42 11.64
CA SER A 371 -5.16 29.53 12.36
C SER A 371 -6.35 29.22 11.46
N LEU A 372 -6.33 29.70 10.23
CA LEU A 372 -7.37 29.42 9.24
C LEU A 372 -7.48 27.92 8.91
N ILE A 373 -6.33 27.29 8.62
CA ILE A 373 -6.30 25.85 8.28
C ILE A 373 -6.77 25.02 9.46
N ILE A 374 -6.29 25.30 10.67
CA ILE A 374 -6.68 24.58 11.90
C ILE A 374 -8.18 24.71 12.15
N GLN A 375 -8.72 25.93 12.09
CA GLN A 375 -10.15 26.18 12.29
C GLN A 375 -11.04 25.46 11.27
N ARG A 376 -10.62 25.43 9.99
CA ARG A 376 -11.41 24.82 8.91
C ARG A 376 -11.33 23.31 8.92
N SER A 377 -10.18 22.76 9.22
CA SER A 377 -9.95 21.30 9.18
C SER A 377 -10.48 20.56 10.39
N GLU A 378 -10.76 21.27 11.50
CA GLU A 378 -11.22 20.68 12.78
C GLU A 378 -10.30 19.50 13.22
N GLY A 379 -9.01 19.61 12.93
CA GLY A 379 -8.02 18.58 13.26
C GLY A 379 -8.03 17.35 12.33
N ASN A 380 -8.74 17.37 11.22
CA ASN A 380 -8.71 16.29 10.24
C ASN A 380 -7.46 16.40 9.34
N PRO A 381 -6.48 15.46 9.45
CA PRO A 381 -5.21 15.55 8.70
C PRO A 381 -5.39 15.61 7.19
N PHE A 382 -6.34 14.82 6.68
CA PHE A 382 -6.62 14.80 5.24
C PHE A 382 -7.18 16.14 4.75
N TYR A 383 -8.02 16.79 5.57
CA TYR A 383 -8.54 18.09 5.23
C TYR A 383 -7.44 19.18 5.26
N ILE A 384 -6.50 19.10 6.22
CA ILE A 384 -5.31 19.96 6.26
C ILE A 384 -4.53 19.84 4.95
N GLU A 385 -4.23 18.60 4.51
CA GLU A 385 -3.51 18.33 3.27
C GLU A 385 -4.24 18.89 2.04
N GLU A 386 -5.55 18.66 1.94
CA GLU A 386 -6.35 19.11 0.80
C GLU A 386 -6.51 20.64 0.75
N LEU A 387 -6.63 21.31 1.91
CA LEU A 387 -6.62 22.77 1.99
C LEU A 387 -5.29 23.34 1.49
N ILE A 388 -4.16 22.78 1.93
CA ILE A 388 -2.84 23.26 1.49
C ILE A 388 -2.68 23.05 -0.03
N LYS A 389 -3.13 21.91 -0.58
CA LYS A 389 -3.13 21.68 -2.03
C LYS A 389 -3.97 22.71 -2.79
N MET A 390 -5.17 23.00 -2.30
CA MET A 390 -6.02 24.03 -2.89
C MET A 390 -5.31 25.39 -2.87
N LEU A 391 -4.68 25.77 -1.76
CA LEU A 391 -3.95 27.03 -1.64
C LEU A 391 -2.75 27.13 -2.61
N ILE A 392 -2.14 26.00 -2.96
CA ILE A 392 -1.10 25.93 -4.00
C ILE A 392 -1.72 26.12 -5.39
N GLU A 393 -2.80 25.40 -5.68
CA GLU A 393 -3.50 25.49 -6.97
C GLU A 393 -4.02 26.91 -7.25
N GLU A 394 -4.49 27.62 -6.21
CA GLU A 394 -4.94 29.01 -6.26
C GLU A 394 -3.79 30.04 -6.22
N GLY A 395 -2.52 29.56 -6.12
CA GLY A 395 -1.33 30.40 -6.15
C GLY A 395 -1.12 31.29 -4.91
N VAL A 396 -1.81 30.98 -3.79
CA VAL A 396 -1.52 31.55 -2.47
C VAL A 396 -0.18 31.04 -1.94
N ILE A 397 0.08 29.74 -2.17
CA ILE A 397 1.38 29.11 -1.89
C ILE A 397 2.06 28.86 -3.23
N GLN A 398 3.14 29.56 -3.50
CA GLN A 398 3.91 29.44 -4.74
C GLN A 398 5.12 28.54 -4.50
N ILE A 399 5.16 27.43 -5.23
CA ILE A 399 6.28 26.48 -5.18
C ILE A 399 7.38 26.97 -6.13
N ARG A 400 8.58 27.26 -5.59
CA ARG A 400 9.81 27.52 -6.34
C ARG A 400 10.82 26.43 -6.03
N GLU A 401 11.81 26.25 -6.90
CA GLU A 401 12.76 25.13 -6.82
C GLU A 401 13.44 24.95 -5.45
N GLN A 402 13.68 26.04 -4.72
CA GLN A 402 14.37 26.01 -3.41
C GLN A 402 13.52 26.50 -2.24
N GLU A 403 12.46 27.26 -2.49
CA GLU A 403 11.67 27.91 -1.44
C GLU A 403 10.19 27.98 -1.80
N TRP A 404 9.33 27.91 -0.79
CA TRP A 404 7.92 28.15 -0.95
C TRP A 404 7.56 29.54 -0.41
N LEU A 405 6.90 30.33 -1.26
CA LEU A 405 6.47 31.68 -0.89
C LEU A 405 4.97 31.69 -0.62
N ILE A 406 4.57 32.30 0.48
CA ILE A 406 3.16 32.42 0.91
C ILE A 406 2.72 33.87 0.74
N ASP A 407 1.73 34.11 -0.11
CA ASP A 407 1.13 35.42 -0.35
C ASP A 407 -0.09 35.62 0.58
N ALA A 408 0.15 36.28 1.70
CA ALA A 408 -0.88 36.55 2.72
C ALA A 408 -2.02 37.46 2.18
N THR A 409 -1.76 38.31 1.15
CA THR A 409 -2.78 39.23 0.61
C THR A 409 -3.84 38.48 -0.19
N ARG A 410 -3.44 37.43 -0.89
CA ARG A 410 -4.37 36.55 -1.62
C ARG A 410 -5.24 35.71 -0.69
N LEU A 411 -4.72 35.34 0.50
CA LEU A 411 -5.46 34.56 1.47
C LEU A 411 -6.76 35.22 1.93
N GLU A 412 -6.74 36.55 2.10
CA GLU A 412 -7.93 37.32 2.52
C GLU A 412 -9.03 37.38 1.46
N MET A 413 -8.67 37.22 0.18
CA MET A 413 -9.60 37.32 -0.97
C MET A 413 -10.18 35.96 -1.39
N LEU A 414 -9.64 34.84 -0.89
CA LEU A 414 -10.02 33.52 -1.37
C LEU A 414 -11.25 32.98 -0.61
N PRO A 415 -12.33 32.58 -1.30
CA PRO A 415 -13.45 31.91 -0.68
C PRO A 415 -13.07 30.47 -0.34
N ILE A 416 -12.59 30.22 0.89
CA ILE A 416 -12.23 28.88 1.33
C ILE A 416 -13.48 28.11 1.73
N PRO A 417 -13.78 26.96 1.09
CA PRO A 417 -14.93 26.14 1.45
C PRO A 417 -14.91 25.71 2.92
N ALA A 418 -16.09 25.66 3.55
CA ALA A 418 -16.21 25.32 4.96
C ALA A 418 -16.11 23.81 5.25
N THR A 419 -16.19 22.96 4.23
CA THR A 419 -16.21 21.50 4.36
C THR A 419 -15.20 20.84 3.44
N LEU A 420 -14.71 19.66 3.84
CA LEU A 420 -13.83 18.84 3.01
C LEU A 420 -14.46 18.53 1.63
N THR A 421 -15.74 18.17 1.62
CA THR A 421 -16.48 17.94 0.37
C THR A 421 -16.47 19.18 -0.54
N GLY A 422 -16.64 20.37 0.04
CA GLY A 422 -16.55 21.63 -0.71
C GLY A 422 -15.16 21.88 -1.30
N VAL A 423 -14.08 21.57 -0.57
CA VAL A 423 -12.71 21.68 -1.08
C VAL A 423 -12.48 20.72 -2.25
N LEU A 424 -12.90 19.47 -2.10
CA LEU A 424 -12.76 18.48 -3.17
C LEU A 424 -13.61 18.84 -4.39
N GLN A 425 -14.82 19.36 -4.18
CA GLN A 425 -15.68 19.83 -5.26
C GLN A 425 -15.04 21.02 -5.99
N ALA A 426 -14.50 22.00 -5.26
CA ALA A 426 -13.81 23.15 -5.85
C ALA A 426 -12.60 22.68 -6.71
N ARG A 427 -11.83 21.72 -6.23
CA ARG A 427 -10.70 21.13 -6.99
C ARG A 427 -11.17 20.40 -8.24
N LEU A 428 -12.30 19.66 -8.18
CA LEU A 428 -12.87 18.99 -9.35
C LEU A 428 -13.42 20.01 -10.37
N ASP A 429 -13.99 21.13 -9.88
CA ASP A 429 -14.54 22.18 -10.74
C ASP A 429 -13.43 23.01 -11.43
N SER A 430 -12.26 23.12 -10.83
CA SER A 430 -11.08 23.78 -11.41
C SER A 430 -10.39 22.97 -12.51
N LEU A 431 -10.76 21.69 -12.72
CA LEU A 431 -10.15 20.85 -13.73
C LEU A 431 -10.48 21.32 -15.15
N PRO A 432 -9.53 21.21 -16.09
CA PRO A 432 -9.81 21.33 -17.51
C PRO A 432 -10.92 20.38 -17.96
N ALA A 433 -11.78 20.81 -18.89
CA ALA A 433 -12.96 20.04 -19.31
C ALA A 433 -12.66 18.61 -19.76
N ASN A 434 -11.52 18.40 -20.43
CA ASN A 434 -11.06 17.09 -20.88
C ASN A 434 -10.60 16.18 -19.70
N GLU A 435 -9.95 16.74 -18.69
CA GLU A 435 -9.56 16.03 -17.47
C GLU A 435 -10.80 15.64 -16.65
N LYS A 436 -11.74 16.59 -16.46
CA LYS A 436 -13.00 16.36 -15.76
C LYS A 436 -13.82 15.26 -16.43
N LEU A 437 -13.97 15.29 -17.75
CA LEU A 437 -14.68 14.25 -18.51
C LEU A 437 -14.00 12.89 -18.41
N THR A 438 -12.66 12.84 -18.49
CA THR A 438 -11.89 11.60 -18.33
C THR A 438 -12.08 11.02 -16.93
N LEU A 439 -12.07 11.86 -15.90
CA LEU A 439 -12.30 11.46 -14.50
C LEU A 439 -13.72 10.90 -14.29
N GLN A 440 -14.74 11.55 -14.88
CA GLN A 440 -16.13 11.08 -14.85
C GLN A 440 -16.28 9.72 -15.53
N ARG A 441 -15.67 9.50 -16.69
CA ARG A 441 -15.67 8.18 -17.35
C ARG A 441 -14.98 7.11 -16.52
N ALA A 442 -13.83 7.45 -15.93
CA ALA A 442 -13.10 6.55 -15.06
C ALA A 442 -13.92 6.15 -13.82
N SER A 443 -14.72 7.06 -13.25
CA SER A 443 -15.55 6.78 -12.08
C SER A 443 -16.65 5.74 -12.35
N ILE A 444 -17.12 5.59 -13.59
CA ILE A 444 -18.10 4.56 -14.00
C ILE A 444 -17.48 3.17 -13.89
N LEU A 445 -16.18 3.03 -14.18
CA LEU A 445 -15.46 1.76 -14.10
C LEU A 445 -15.16 1.33 -12.65
N GLY A 446 -15.19 2.30 -11.72
CA GLY A 446 -14.93 2.07 -10.31
C GLY A 446 -13.58 2.63 -9.86
N ARG A 447 -13.13 2.20 -8.67
CA ARG A 447 -11.93 2.73 -8.05
C ARG A 447 -10.64 2.42 -8.81
N ILE A 448 -10.57 1.24 -9.42
CA ILE A 448 -9.48 0.81 -10.30
C ILE A 448 -10.02 0.82 -11.72
N PHE A 449 -9.27 1.37 -12.64
CA PHE A 449 -9.69 1.50 -14.03
C PHE A 449 -8.49 1.44 -14.99
N TRP A 450 -8.77 1.23 -16.27
CA TRP A 450 -7.78 1.05 -17.33
C TRP A 450 -7.96 2.11 -18.39
N ASP A 451 -6.84 2.62 -18.91
CA ASP A 451 -6.85 3.65 -19.97
C ASP A 451 -7.69 3.27 -21.19
N ARG A 452 -7.56 2.02 -21.66
CA ARG A 452 -8.35 1.49 -22.79
C ARG A 452 -9.85 1.42 -22.48
N ALA A 453 -10.21 1.07 -21.24
CA ALA A 453 -11.62 1.05 -20.84
C ALA A 453 -12.21 2.46 -20.79
N VAL A 454 -11.46 3.44 -20.28
CA VAL A 454 -11.87 4.86 -20.29
C VAL A 454 -11.99 5.38 -21.75
N ALA A 455 -11.07 5.01 -22.62
CA ALA A 455 -11.11 5.34 -24.05
C ALA A 455 -12.36 4.74 -24.72
N GLN A 456 -12.69 3.47 -24.41
CA GLN A 456 -13.88 2.80 -24.95
C GLN A 456 -15.18 3.48 -24.55
N LEU A 457 -15.32 3.94 -23.30
CA LEU A 457 -16.47 4.72 -22.84
C LEU A 457 -16.60 6.08 -23.56
N GLY A 458 -15.54 6.53 -24.20
CA GLY A 458 -15.52 7.77 -24.97
C GLY A 458 -15.79 7.61 -26.45
N LYS A 459 -15.87 6.41 -26.98
CA LYS A 459 -16.14 6.15 -28.40
C LYS A 459 -17.59 6.47 -28.71
N THR A 460 -17.79 7.28 -29.73
CA THR A 460 -19.08 7.49 -30.41
C THR A 460 -18.91 7.05 -31.84
N GLU A 461 -20.01 6.71 -32.53
CA GLU A 461 -19.99 6.26 -33.94
C GLU A 461 -19.22 7.21 -34.88
N ASP A 462 -19.22 8.50 -34.56
CA ASP A 462 -18.55 9.56 -35.33
C ASP A 462 -17.04 9.74 -35.01
N ARG A 463 -16.45 9.04 -34.02
CA ARG A 463 -15.07 9.28 -33.57
C ARG A 463 -14.36 8.00 -33.09
N PRO A 464 -13.85 7.16 -34.03
CA PRO A 464 -13.26 5.85 -33.68
C PRO A 464 -11.85 5.92 -33.05
N GLU A 465 -11.07 7.00 -33.24
CA GLU A 465 -9.68 7.09 -32.78
C GLU A 465 -9.53 7.95 -31.53
N GLN A 466 -9.62 7.35 -30.33
CA GLN A 466 -9.52 8.11 -29.08
C GLN A 466 -8.45 7.61 -28.09
N ASP A 467 -7.66 6.60 -28.40
CA ASP A 467 -6.65 6.07 -27.44
C ASP A 467 -5.58 7.12 -27.08
N GLU A 468 -5.11 7.94 -28.03
CA GLU A 468 -4.12 9.00 -27.75
C GLU A 468 -4.71 10.18 -26.97
N ARG A 469 -6.01 10.45 -27.12
CA ARG A 469 -6.68 11.60 -26.48
C ARG A 469 -6.91 11.42 -24.98
N VAL A 470 -6.88 10.18 -24.49
CA VAL A 470 -7.05 9.86 -23.06
C VAL A 470 -5.73 9.97 -22.29
N GLN A 471 -4.58 9.76 -22.94
CA GLN A 471 -3.27 9.74 -22.29
C GLN A 471 -2.88 11.12 -21.70
N MET A 472 -3.13 12.22 -22.43
CA MET A 472 -2.83 13.57 -21.94
C MET A 472 -3.67 13.96 -20.72
N PRO A 473 -5.01 13.81 -20.72
CA PRO A 473 -5.81 14.01 -19.52
C PRO A 473 -5.40 13.12 -18.33
N LEU A 474 -5.11 11.84 -18.56
CA LEU A 474 -4.63 10.93 -17.50
C LEU A 474 -3.28 11.39 -16.91
N LYS A 475 -2.38 11.93 -17.75
CA LYS A 475 -1.13 12.53 -17.28
C LYS A 475 -1.41 13.78 -16.42
N GLY A 476 -2.33 14.65 -16.86
CA GLY A 476 -2.75 15.82 -16.08
C GLY A 476 -3.36 15.44 -14.73
N LEU A 477 -4.28 14.48 -14.71
CA LEU A 477 -4.89 13.96 -13.49
C LEU A 477 -3.86 13.31 -12.53
N ARG A 478 -2.83 12.65 -13.07
CA ARG A 478 -1.71 12.14 -12.27
C ARG A 478 -0.88 13.27 -11.66
N ASN A 479 -0.54 14.29 -12.45
CA ASN A 479 0.22 15.44 -11.96
C ASN A 479 -0.54 16.18 -10.85
N ARG A 480 -1.87 16.23 -10.91
CA ARG A 480 -2.74 16.78 -9.85
C ARG A 480 -3.02 15.78 -8.72
N ARG A 481 -2.43 14.57 -8.78
CA ARG A 481 -2.57 13.51 -7.77
C ARG A 481 -4.01 13.10 -7.48
N LEU A 482 -4.86 13.15 -8.48
CA LEU A 482 -6.23 12.61 -8.39
C LEU A 482 -6.27 11.12 -8.68
N ILE A 483 -5.30 10.63 -9.46
CA ILE A 483 -5.14 9.22 -9.80
C ILE A 483 -3.66 8.78 -9.71
N TYR A 484 -3.42 7.49 -9.45
CA TYR A 484 -2.10 6.87 -9.54
C TYR A 484 -2.10 5.78 -10.60
N ARG A 485 -0.94 5.59 -11.26
CA ARG A 485 -0.73 4.46 -12.17
C ARG A 485 -0.17 3.28 -11.37
N ARG A 486 -0.73 2.08 -11.59
CA ARG A 486 -0.17 0.83 -11.04
C ARG A 486 0.92 0.30 -11.97
N GLU A 487 1.99 -0.25 -11.38
CA GLU A 487 3.15 -0.73 -12.16
C GLU A 487 2.87 -2.04 -12.90
N LYS A 488 2.03 -2.90 -12.33
CA LYS A 488 1.63 -4.16 -12.95
C LYS A 488 0.12 -4.15 -13.19
N PRO A 489 -0.32 -3.90 -14.41
CA PRO A 489 -1.74 -3.95 -14.74
C PRO A 489 -2.25 -5.40 -14.71
N ALA A 490 -3.52 -5.57 -14.35
CA ALA A 490 -4.18 -6.89 -14.38
C ALA A 490 -4.33 -7.44 -15.81
N PHE A 491 -4.37 -6.53 -16.80
CA PHE A 491 -4.50 -6.90 -18.23
C PHE A 491 -3.28 -6.44 -19.02
N GLU A 492 -2.67 -7.35 -19.80
CA GLU A 492 -1.53 -7.04 -20.65
C GLU A 492 -1.86 -5.96 -21.70
N GLY A 493 -0.92 -5.08 -21.95
CA GLY A 493 -1.04 -4.00 -22.95
C GLY A 493 -1.97 -2.85 -22.54
N THR A 494 -2.35 -2.75 -21.26
CA THR A 494 -3.12 -1.63 -20.71
C THR A 494 -2.33 -0.92 -19.61
N ASN A 495 -2.67 0.35 -19.34
CA ASN A 495 -2.24 1.03 -18.13
C ASN A 495 -3.38 1.01 -17.11
N GLU A 496 -3.07 0.56 -15.91
CA GLU A 496 -4.03 0.49 -14.81
C GLU A 496 -3.84 1.68 -13.87
N PHE A 497 -4.94 2.30 -13.49
CA PHE A 497 -4.96 3.46 -12.61
C PHE A 497 -5.89 3.22 -11.41
N ILE A 498 -5.62 3.94 -10.34
CA ILE A 498 -6.43 3.92 -9.12
C ILE A 498 -6.71 5.35 -8.67
N PHE A 499 -7.95 5.62 -8.25
CA PHE A 499 -8.28 6.89 -7.61
C PHE A 499 -7.57 7.04 -6.26
N VAL A 500 -7.04 8.23 -6.00
CA VAL A 500 -6.37 8.58 -4.72
C VAL A 500 -7.36 8.54 -3.57
N HIS A 501 -8.56 9.06 -3.80
CA HIS A 501 -9.59 9.21 -2.79
C HIS A 501 -10.83 8.39 -3.14
N VAL A 502 -11.47 7.84 -2.10
CA VAL A 502 -12.79 7.22 -2.17
C VAL A 502 -13.71 8.13 -1.36
N LEU A 503 -14.16 9.20 -2.00
CA LEU A 503 -15.21 10.07 -1.48
C LEU A 503 -16.38 10.07 -2.43
#